data_c4d475c4b77c88ff41cb5dbc057aa99d
#
_entry.id   c4d475c4b77c88ff41cb5dbc057aa99d
#
_cell.length_a   1.000
_cell.length_b   1.000
_cell.length_c   1.000
_cell.angle_alpha   90.00
_cell.angle_beta   90.00
_cell.angle_gamma   90.00
#
_symmetry.space_group_name_H-M   'P 1'
#
loop_
_entity.id
_entity.type
_entity.pdbx_description
1 polymer ?
#
loop_
_entity_poly.entity_id
_entity_poly.type
_entity_poly.pdbx_seq_one_letter_code
_entity_poly.pdbx_strand_id
1 'polypeptide(L)'
;MAKHTHDHADCSLSTSEADDLVAATIEELREMGFRRTDALVDLLRAMTLQHQPYTLAELAELPGLRDRDQATVYRLIMKLKDVGKVRQLNLAGRVNHFQLVLPGHHHDYLLCESCGTVAEVPMKCQLAEMERQIMAKFGWKCLHHELEFFGICPACVVD
;
A
#
# COMPACT_ATOMS: atom_id res chain seq x y z
N MET A 1 20.87 1.12 -13.33
CA MET A 1 20.75 0.17 -12.19
C MET A 1 20.64 0.99 -10.93
N ALA A 2 19.45 1.32 -10.51
CA ALA A 2 19.20 2.06 -9.28
C ALA A 2 19.38 1.09 -8.09
N LYS A 3 20.29 1.43 -7.19
CA LYS A 3 20.44 0.73 -5.91
C LYS A 3 19.30 1.23 -5.01
N HIS A 4 18.23 0.48 -4.90
CA HIS A 4 17.20 0.75 -3.90
C HIS A 4 17.67 0.17 -2.56
N THR A 5 18.25 1.03 -1.75
CA THR A 5 18.48 0.77 -0.32
C THR A 5 17.41 1.54 0.43
N HIS A 6 16.28 0.88 0.72
CA HIS A 6 15.29 1.47 1.61
C HIS A 6 15.62 1.13 3.05
N ASP A 7 15.77 2.16 3.85
CA ASP A 7 15.81 2.09 5.29
C ASP A 7 14.35 2.20 5.77
N HIS A 8 13.77 1.10 6.25
CA HIS A 8 12.36 1.02 6.67
C HIS A 8 12.01 1.81 7.93
N ALA A 9 12.93 2.57 8.49
CA ALA A 9 12.73 3.27 9.76
C ALA A 9 11.89 4.55 9.63
N ASP A 10 11.69 5.10 8.42
CA ASP A 10 10.92 6.33 8.23
C ASP A 10 10.39 6.41 6.79
N CYS A 11 9.23 5.82 6.54
CA CYS A 11 8.54 5.90 5.25
C CYS A 11 7.63 7.14 5.17
N SER A 12 7.85 8.14 6.03
CA SER A 12 7.15 9.42 5.95
C SER A 12 7.69 10.23 4.78
N LEU A 13 6.87 10.34 3.74
CA LEU A 13 7.16 11.22 2.61
C LEU A 13 6.89 12.67 3.01
N SER A 14 7.79 13.58 2.65
CA SER A 14 7.48 14.99 2.69
C SER A 14 6.30 15.32 1.75
N THR A 15 5.60 16.40 2.02
CA THR A 15 4.47 16.83 1.17
C THR A 15 4.88 17.00 -0.29
N SER A 16 6.10 17.50 -0.55
CA SER A 16 6.63 17.70 -1.90
C SER A 16 6.87 16.37 -2.61
N GLU A 17 7.50 15.40 -1.95
CA GLU A 17 7.74 14.07 -2.50
C GLU A 17 6.43 13.33 -2.78
N ALA A 18 5.46 13.47 -1.88
CA ALA A 18 4.13 12.92 -2.08
C ALA A 18 3.42 13.53 -3.30
N ASP A 19 3.51 14.84 -3.48
CA ASP A 19 2.91 15.54 -4.63
C ASP A 19 3.57 15.10 -5.95
N ASP A 20 4.88 14.92 -5.98
CA ASP A 20 5.61 14.43 -7.16
C ASP A 20 5.21 12.99 -7.50
N LEU A 21 5.10 12.11 -6.50
CA LEU A 21 4.65 10.73 -6.69
C LEU A 21 3.19 10.66 -7.17
N VAL A 22 2.32 11.49 -6.62
CA VAL A 22 0.92 11.60 -7.06
C VAL A 22 0.86 12.07 -8.50
N ALA A 23 1.62 13.08 -8.88
CA ALA A 23 1.67 13.59 -10.25
C ALA A 23 2.14 12.51 -11.24
N ALA A 24 3.22 11.81 -10.92
CA ALA A 24 3.73 10.71 -11.74
C ALA A 24 2.70 9.58 -11.88
N THR A 25 2.06 9.18 -10.77
CA THR A 25 1.02 8.14 -10.78
C THR A 25 -0.18 8.54 -11.63
N ILE A 26 -0.59 9.81 -11.59
CA ILE A 26 -1.69 10.32 -12.43
C ILE A 26 -1.34 10.25 -13.91
N GLU A 27 -0.11 10.58 -14.32
CA GLU A 27 0.29 10.46 -15.73
C GLU A 27 0.27 9.00 -16.21
N GLU A 28 0.80 8.07 -15.40
CA GLU A 28 0.72 6.64 -15.73
C GLU A 28 -0.74 6.16 -15.85
N LEU A 29 -1.61 6.60 -14.94
CA LEU A 29 -3.03 6.25 -14.99
C LEU A 29 -3.74 6.85 -16.21
N ARG A 30 -3.34 8.05 -16.66
CA ARG A 30 -3.88 8.67 -17.89
C ARG A 30 -3.53 7.85 -19.13
N GLU A 31 -2.31 7.31 -19.21
CA GLU A 31 -1.90 6.40 -20.28
C GLU A 31 -2.74 5.12 -20.30
N MET A 32 -3.22 4.68 -19.12
CA MET A 32 -4.14 3.54 -18.95
C MET A 32 -5.62 3.91 -19.17
N GLY A 33 -5.92 5.16 -19.57
CA GLY A 33 -7.28 5.63 -19.88
C GLY A 33 -8.08 6.18 -18.69
N PHE A 34 -7.44 6.43 -17.54
CA PHE A 34 -8.10 7.08 -16.42
C PHE A 34 -8.28 8.57 -16.68
N ARG A 35 -9.43 9.09 -16.26
CA ARG A 35 -9.65 10.54 -16.23
C ARG A 35 -9.14 11.10 -14.90
N ARG A 36 -8.36 12.18 -14.97
CA ARG A 36 -7.97 12.92 -13.77
C ARG A 36 -9.22 13.59 -13.19
N THR A 37 -9.59 13.20 -11.98
CA THR A 37 -10.68 13.80 -11.20
C THR A 37 -10.15 14.21 -9.83
N ASP A 38 -10.77 15.19 -9.19
CA ASP A 38 -10.38 15.62 -7.85
C ASP A 38 -10.45 14.45 -6.85
N ALA A 39 -11.46 13.58 -6.96
CA ALA A 39 -11.57 12.40 -6.13
C ALA A 39 -10.38 11.43 -6.27
N LEU A 40 -9.87 11.24 -7.50
CA LEU A 40 -8.69 10.42 -7.74
C LEU A 40 -7.43 11.07 -7.15
N VAL A 41 -7.28 12.38 -7.33
CA VAL A 41 -6.13 13.13 -6.79
C VAL A 41 -6.14 13.09 -5.27
N ASP A 42 -7.28 13.38 -4.64
CA ASP A 42 -7.44 13.36 -3.18
C ASP A 42 -7.16 11.98 -2.60
N LEU A 43 -7.67 10.92 -3.25
CA LEU A 43 -7.43 9.54 -2.84
C LEU A 43 -5.94 9.18 -2.91
N LEU A 44 -5.30 9.41 -4.04
CA LEU A 44 -3.88 9.13 -4.22
C LEU A 44 -3.04 9.91 -3.21
N ARG A 45 -3.32 11.21 -3.04
CA ARG A 45 -2.59 12.05 -2.10
C ARG A 45 -2.73 11.57 -0.65
N ALA A 46 -3.95 11.26 -0.22
CA ALA A 46 -4.19 10.77 1.13
C ALA A 46 -3.48 9.43 1.40
N MET A 47 -3.54 8.49 0.44
CA MET A 47 -2.88 7.19 0.56
C MET A 47 -1.35 7.27 0.42
N THR A 48 -0.82 8.31 -0.22
CA THR A 48 0.64 8.53 -0.34
C THR A 48 1.22 9.15 0.92
N LEU A 49 0.55 10.18 1.47
CA LEU A 49 1.02 10.90 2.67
C LEU A 49 1.05 10.02 3.92
N GLN A 50 0.08 9.12 4.04
CA GLN A 50 0.01 8.14 5.12
C GLN A 50 0.03 6.76 4.49
N HIS A 51 1.21 6.33 4.07
CA HIS A 51 1.42 5.10 3.31
C HIS A 51 1.22 3.85 4.17
N GLN A 52 -0.04 3.59 4.53
CA GLN A 52 -0.48 2.46 5.35
C GLN A 52 -1.67 1.75 4.69
N PRO A 53 -2.03 0.53 5.13
CA PRO A 53 -3.25 -0.13 4.72
C PRO A 53 -4.49 0.57 5.31
N TYR A 54 -5.54 0.69 4.50
CA TYR A 54 -6.82 1.27 4.90
C TYR A 54 -7.97 0.33 4.60
N THR A 55 -8.95 0.30 5.47
CA THR A 55 -10.28 -0.22 5.14
C THR A 55 -11.04 0.77 4.25
N LEU A 56 -12.09 0.33 3.57
CA LEU A 56 -12.95 1.24 2.80
C LEU A 56 -13.63 2.31 3.68
N ALA A 57 -13.95 1.96 4.93
CA ALA A 57 -14.54 2.90 5.87
C ALA A 57 -13.54 4.00 6.26
N GLU A 58 -12.30 3.64 6.56
CA GLU A 58 -11.23 4.59 6.87
C GLU A 58 -10.91 5.49 5.67
N LEU A 59 -10.86 4.93 4.46
CA LEU A 59 -10.67 5.72 3.24
C LEU A 59 -11.76 6.79 3.05
N ALA A 60 -13.02 6.46 3.35
CA ALA A 60 -14.13 7.40 3.23
C ALA A 60 -14.03 8.57 4.22
N GLU A 61 -13.28 8.41 5.32
CA GLU A 61 -13.10 9.45 6.33
C GLU A 61 -11.86 10.34 6.09
N LEU A 62 -11.04 10.01 5.10
CA LEU A 62 -9.82 10.78 4.81
C LEU A 62 -10.15 12.19 4.28
N PRO A 63 -9.28 13.18 4.54
CA PRO A 63 -9.42 14.52 4.01
C PRO A 63 -9.59 14.52 2.47
N GLY A 64 -10.56 15.28 1.97
CA GLY A 64 -10.90 15.31 0.54
C GLY A 64 -11.82 14.18 0.06
N LEU A 65 -12.02 13.13 0.86
CA LEU A 65 -12.88 11.99 0.52
C LEU A 65 -14.17 11.96 1.38
N ARG A 66 -14.16 12.55 2.56
CA ARG A 66 -15.27 12.55 3.52
C ARG A 66 -16.60 13.06 2.94
N ASP A 67 -16.53 14.06 2.07
CA ASP A 67 -17.73 14.66 1.46
C ASP A 67 -18.13 13.96 0.15
N ARG A 68 -17.48 12.84 -0.18
CA ARG A 68 -17.74 12.11 -1.40
C ARG A 68 -18.59 10.87 -1.13
N ASP A 69 -19.39 10.50 -2.13
CA ASP A 69 -20.14 9.24 -2.09
C ASP A 69 -19.20 8.04 -1.94
N GLN A 70 -19.47 7.18 -0.95
CA GLN A 70 -18.68 5.98 -0.66
C GLN A 70 -18.58 5.04 -1.87
N ALA A 71 -19.62 4.97 -2.69
CA ALA A 71 -19.58 4.16 -3.91
C ALA A 71 -18.56 4.71 -4.92
N THR A 72 -18.29 6.01 -4.92
CA THR A 72 -17.26 6.63 -5.74
C THR A 72 -15.86 6.22 -5.25
N VAL A 73 -15.60 6.28 -3.96
CA VAL A 73 -14.33 5.84 -3.35
C VAL A 73 -14.11 4.36 -3.63
N TYR A 74 -15.12 3.53 -3.40
CA TYR A 74 -15.07 2.10 -3.69
C TYR A 74 -14.70 1.82 -5.15
N ARG A 75 -15.39 2.45 -6.11
CA ARG A 75 -15.13 2.27 -7.54
C ARG A 75 -13.72 2.69 -7.94
N LEU A 76 -13.18 3.77 -7.34
CA LEU A 76 -11.80 4.20 -7.57
C LEU A 76 -10.81 3.16 -7.06
N ILE A 77 -10.96 2.68 -5.84
CA ILE A 77 -10.11 1.65 -5.24
C ILE A 77 -10.11 0.37 -6.10
N MET A 78 -11.30 -0.10 -6.52
CA MET A 78 -11.38 -1.30 -7.36
C MET A 78 -10.66 -1.10 -8.71
N LYS A 79 -10.86 0.04 -9.37
CA LYS A 79 -10.16 0.35 -10.62
C LYS A 79 -8.64 0.43 -10.45
N LEU A 80 -8.17 1.05 -9.36
CA LEU A 80 -6.74 1.13 -9.05
C LEU A 80 -6.15 -0.25 -8.74
N LYS A 81 -6.92 -1.11 -8.08
CA LYS A 81 -6.56 -2.51 -7.84
C LYS A 81 -6.44 -3.30 -9.15
N ASP A 82 -7.41 -3.16 -10.04
CA ASP A 82 -7.42 -3.87 -11.33
C ASP A 82 -6.20 -3.55 -12.20
N VAL A 83 -5.63 -2.35 -12.06
CA VAL A 83 -4.40 -1.92 -12.75
C VAL A 83 -3.13 -2.04 -11.89
N GLY A 84 -3.21 -2.70 -10.73
CA GLY A 84 -2.06 -2.96 -9.86
C GLY A 84 -1.50 -1.75 -9.12
N LYS A 85 -2.23 -0.63 -9.08
CA LYS A 85 -1.82 0.57 -8.30
C LYS A 85 -2.24 0.51 -6.83
N VAL A 86 -3.20 -0.34 -6.51
CA VAL A 86 -3.61 -0.65 -5.15
C VAL A 86 -3.55 -2.15 -4.97
N ARG A 87 -2.97 -2.61 -3.88
CA ARG A 87 -3.04 -4.01 -3.45
C ARG A 87 -4.10 -4.16 -2.37
N GLN A 88 -4.71 -5.32 -2.35
CA GLN A 88 -5.63 -5.74 -1.30
C GLN A 88 -4.89 -6.69 -0.36
N LEU A 89 -4.87 -6.36 0.92
CA LEU A 89 -4.36 -7.21 1.97
C LEU A 89 -5.54 -8.01 2.55
N ASN A 90 -5.47 -9.32 2.48
CA ASN A 90 -6.51 -10.22 2.97
C ASN A 90 -6.24 -10.57 4.43
N LEU A 91 -6.61 -9.66 5.31
CA LEU A 91 -6.32 -9.76 6.73
C LEU A 91 -7.34 -10.65 7.43
N ALA A 92 -6.94 -11.84 7.84
CA ALA A 92 -7.67 -12.75 8.76
C ALA A 92 -9.21 -12.83 8.55
N GLY A 93 -9.68 -12.73 7.33
CA GLY A 93 -11.03 -13.14 6.91
C GLY A 93 -12.19 -12.21 7.26
N ARG A 94 -11.99 -10.99 7.77
CA ARG A 94 -13.12 -10.14 8.18
C ARG A 94 -13.21 -8.78 7.50
N VAL A 95 -12.11 -8.09 7.24
CA VAL A 95 -12.14 -6.76 6.59
C VAL A 95 -10.99 -6.65 5.61
N ASN A 96 -11.30 -6.28 4.38
CA ASN A 96 -10.29 -6.02 3.36
C ASN A 96 -9.62 -4.68 3.62
N HIS A 97 -8.28 -4.68 3.61
CA HIS A 97 -7.49 -3.46 3.62
C HIS A 97 -6.91 -3.21 2.23
N PHE A 98 -6.70 -1.96 1.91
CA PHE A 98 -6.19 -1.51 0.62
C PHE A 98 -4.99 -0.61 0.84
N GLN A 99 -3.91 -0.85 0.12
CA GLN A 99 -2.70 -0.04 0.19
C GLN A 99 -2.27 0.38 -1.20
N LEU A 100 -1.84 1.64 -1.33
CA LEU A 100 -1.25 2.14 -2.56
C LEU A 100 0.10 1.47 -2.79
N VAL A 101 0.36 1.02 -4.02
CA VAL A 101 1.65 0.48 -4.43
C VAL A 101 2.53 1.64 -4.89
N LEU A 102 3.56 1.95 -4.12
CA LEU A 102 4.54 2.98 -4.46
C LEU A 102 5.84 2.32 -4.93
N PRO A 103 6.40 2.76 -6.06
CA PRO A 103 7.67 2.24 -6.55
C PRO A 103 8.79 2.40 -5.50
N GLY A 104 9.46 1.29 -5.19
CA GLY A 104 10.57 1.29 -4.25
C GLY A 104 10.19 1.31 -2.78
N HIS A 105 8.93 1.36 -2.42
CA HIS A 105 8.43 1.22 -1.05
C HIS A 105 7.92 -0.21 -0.84
N HIS A 106 8.47 -0.87 0.17
CA HIS A 106 8.10 -2.22 0.56
C HIS A 106 7.78 -2.22 2.05
N HIS A 107 6.63 -2.77 2.40
CA HIS A 107 6.17 -2.87 3.78
C HIS A 107 5.72 -4.30 4.08
N ASP A 108 6.20 -4.82 5.18
CA ASP A 108 5.78 -6.09 5.75
C ASP A 108 4.85 -5.80 6.94
N TYR A 109 3.86 -6.66 7.17
CA TYR A 109 2.82 -6.39 8.16
C TYR A 109 2.67 -7.53 9.16
N LEU A 110 2.36 -7.12 10.41
CA LEU A 110 1.87 -7.97 11.50
C LEU A 110 0.36 -7.86 11.56
N LEU A 111 -0.32 -8.98 11.67
CA LEU A 111 -1.76 -9.06 11.72
C LEU A 111 -2.21 -9.81 12.95
N CYS A 112 -3.05 -9.19 13.76
CA CYS A 112 -3.63 -9.83 14.91
C CYS A 112 -4.85 -10.66 14.51
N GLU A 113 -4.77 -11.99 14.68
CA GLU A 113 -5.89 -12.91 14.40
C GLU A 113 -7.06 -12.74 15.38
N SER A 114 -6.84 -12.12 16.55
CA SER A 114 -7.87 -11.91 17.56
C SER A 114 -8.68 -10.63 17.32
N CYS A 115 -8.01 -9.47 17.16
CA CYS A 115 -8.70 -8.17 17.05
C CYS A 115 -8.62 -7.53 15.65
N GLY A 116 -7.86 -8.10 14.72
CA GLY A 116 -7.70 -7.58 13.37
C GLY A 116 -6.76 -6.36 13.26
N THR A 117 -6.08 -5.97 14.35
CA THR A 117 -5.10 -4.88 14.29
C THR A 117 -3.99 -5.21 13.31
N VAL A 118 -3.65 -4.24 12.47
CA VAL A 118 -2.53 -4.28 11.53
C VAL A 118 -1.43 -3.37 12.04
N ALA A 119 -0.21 -3.85 12.07
CA ALA A 119 0.97 -3.07 12.40
C ALA A 119 2.06 -3.32 11.36
N GLU A 120 2.83 -2.30 11.04
CA GLU A 120 4.00 -2.45 10.17
C GLU A 120 5.15 -3.13 10.93
N VAL A 121 5.90 -3.97 10.22
CA VAL A 121 7.15 -4.56 10.73
C VAL A 121 8.28 -3.54 10.56
N PRO A 122 8.76 -2.89 11.63
CA PRO A 122 9.78 -1.85 11.52
C PRO A 122 11.18 -2.46 11.37
N MET A 123 11.33 -3.41 10.48
CA MET A 123 12.61 -4.11 10.25
C MET A 123 12.95 -4.15 8.77
N LYS A 124 14.24 -4.10 8.50
CA LYS A 124 14.76 -4.21 7.13
C LYS A 124 14.42 -5.58 6.53
N CYS A 125 13.78 -5.59 5.38
CA CYS A 125 13.43 -6.81 4.69
C CYS A 125 14.69 -7.63 4.33
N GLN A 126 14.70 -8.89 4.75
CA GLN A 126 15.83 -9.83 4.51
C GLN A 126 15.71 -10.54 3.14
N LEU A 127 14.57 -10.41 2.45
CA LEU A 127 14.28 -11.20 1.24
C LEU A 127 14.80 -10.58 -0.05
N ALA A 128 15.26 -9.35 -0.06
CA ALA A 128 15.79 -8.68 -1.25
C ALA A 128 16.97 -9.43 -1.89
N GLU A 129 17.82 -10.05 -1.06
CA GLU A 129 18.91 -10.91 -1.56
C GLU A 129 18.37 -12.20 -2.16
N MET A 130 17.38 -12.82 -1.53
CA MET A 130 16.73 -14.03 -2.02
C MET A 130 16.05 -13.78 -3.37
N GLU A 131 15.35 -12.66 -3.54
CA GLU A 131 14.78 -12.29 -4.84
C GLU A 131 15.82 -12.19 -5.93
N ARG A 132 16.94 -11.52 -5.66
CA ARG A 132 18.05 -11.42 -6.63
C ARG A 132 18.59 -12.79 -7.04
N GLN A 133 18.76 -13.70 -6.08
CA GLN A 133 19.20 -15.05 -6.34
C GLN A 133 18.18 -15.86 -7.16
N ILE A 134 16.90 -15.75 -6.86
CA ILE A 134 15.82 -16.39 -7.61
C ILE A 134 15.79 -15.84 -9.05
N MET A 135 15.82 -14.52 -9.22
CA MET A 135 15.85 -13.92 -10.57
C MET A 135 17.06 -14.40 -11.37
N ALA A 136 18.25 -14.43 -10.76
CA ALA A 136 19.46 -14.86 -11.42
C ALA A 136 19.43 -16.36 -11.78
N LYS A 137 18.91 -17.21 -10.88
CA LYS A 137 18.91 -18.66 -11.06
C LYS A 137 17.83 -19.15 -12.00
N PHE A 138 16.64 -18.53 -11.96
CA PHE A 138 15.47 -19.00 -12.68
C PHE A 138 15.06 -18.10 -13.87
N GLY A 139 15.78 -16.99 -14.09
CA GLY A 139 15.54 -16.08 -15.22
C GLY A 139 14.27 -15.23 -15.09
N TRP A 140 13.68 -15.16 -13.91
CA TRP A 140 12.49 -14.33 -13.64
C TRP A 140 12.87 -12.86 -13.66
N LYS A 141 11.90 -12.01 -14.03
CA LYS A 141 12.05 -10.54 -14.06
C LYS A 141 10.95 -9.92 -13.20
N CYS A 142 11.26 -8.75 -12.64
CA CYS A 142 10.31 -7.99 -11.81
C CYS A 142 9.73 -8.81 -10.66
N LEU A 143 10.55 -9.68 -10.04
CA LEU A 143 10.14 -10.46 -8.89
C LEU A 143 9.93 -9.53 -7.69
N HIS A 144 8.85 -9.72 -6.98
CA HIS A 144 8.56 -9.08 -5.70
C HIS A 144 7.94 -10.10 -4.76
N HIS A 145 7.93 -9.80 -3.49
CA HIS A 145 7.29 -10.60 -2.47
C HIS A 145 6.34 -9.75 -1.63
N GLU A 146 5.47 -10.42 -0.92
CA GLU A 146 4.61 -9.82 0.12
C GLU A 146 4.77 -10.69 1.37
N LEU A 147 5.02 -10.04 2.52
CA LEU A 147 5.12 -10.72 3.81
C LEU A 147 4.03 -10.22 4.75
N GLU A 148 3.26 -11.17 5.23
CA GLU A 148 2.26 -10.97 6.26
C GLU A 148 2.53 -11.96 7.39
N PHE A 149 2.71 -11.46 8.60
CA PHE A 149 2.91 -12.28 9.79
C PHE A 149 1.62 -12.28 10.60
N PHE A 150 1.09 -13.45 10.86
CA PHE A 150 -0.14 -13.64 11.62
C PHE A 150 0.18 -14.07 13.05
N GLY A 151 -0.52 -13.48 14.02
CA GLY A 151 -0.31 -13.81 15.42
C GLY A 151 -1.30 -13.07 16.33
N ILE A 152 -1.02 -13.07 17.64
CA ILE A 152 -1.82 -12.38 18.63
C ILE A 152 -1.05 -11.15 19.11
N CYS A 153 -1.64 -9.96 18.98
CA CYS A 153 -0.98 -8.73 19.41
C CYS A 153 -0.88 -8.65 20.96
N PRO A 154 0.05 -7.86 21.50
CA PRO A 154 0.24 -7.75 22.96
C PRO A 154 -1.03 -7.37 23.74
N ALA A 155 -1.93 -6.60 23.12
CA ALA A 155 -3.21 -6.24 23.75
C ALA A 155 -4.23 -7.39 23.81
N CYS A 156 -4.03 -8.45 23.03
CA CYS A 156 -4.92 -9.61 22.97
C CYS A 156 -4.31 -10.87 23.61
N VAL A 157 -3.03 -10.83 23.98
CA VAL A 157 -2.42 -11.90 24.79
C VAL A 157 -3.05 -11.82 26.16
N VAL A 158 -3.81 -12.86 26.54
CA VAL A 158 -4.34 -13.03 27.89
C VAL A 158 -3.44 -14.07 28.55
N ASP A 159 -2.75 -13.69 29.64
CA ASP A 159 -1.95 -14.60 30.46
C ASP A 159 -2.81 -15.70 31.09
#